data_fa39ceb6a2fc480c1207b3756eb2ee08
#
_entry.id   fa39ceb6a2fc480c1207b3756eb2ee08
#
_cell.length_a   1.000
_cell.length_b   1.000
_cell.length_c   1.000
_cell.angle_alpha   90.00
_cell.angle_beta   90.00
_cell.angle_gamma   90.00
#
_symmetry.space_group_name_H-M   'P 1'
#
loop_
_entity.id
_entity.type
_entity.pdbx_description
1 polymer ?
#
loop_
_entity_poly.entity_id
_entity_poly.type
_entity_poly.pdbx_seq_one_letter_code
_entity_poly.pdbx_strand_id
1 'polypeptide(L)'
;MDAQDRFEQQAKLDVEEIQEWVDALDGVLKRDGVAGATQLLRTLSAELTKTGASLPYTVSTPYRNTIPTSQEAFMPGDLFMERRIRSLIRWNALAMVVRANRRPGELGGHISSFASSATLYDVGFNYFFKAPNADPSVANSTAGDLIYFQGHAAPGIYARSFLEGRLSEEQMDNFRREVDGKGLSSYPHPWLMPNYWQFPTVSMGLGPLQAIYQAHVMKYLDSRGLVEMGDRKVWAFLGDGECDEPESLGALSLAGREKLDNLIFVVNCNLQRLDGPVRGNGKIIQELEGYFRGAEWNVLKVVWGRLWDPILEKDKHGLLQAQLDKIVDGEYQNFKAKGGGYVRDKLFAQHPDLLKMVEHLTDDDIYRLNRGGHDPFKVYAAYHAATQHKGQPTVILAKTVKGYGMGDAGESENTTHQVKKLNLDELKQFRDRFDVPLDDAQLEDVPYFRPSPDSSEIAYMNKQRQALGGAIPQRVLDETVLTVPGLEIF
;
A
#
# COMPACT_ATOMS: atom_id res chain seq x y z
N MET A 1 -20.19 -4.19 44.58
CA MET A 1 -20.50 -3.55 43.29
C MET A 1 -19.20 -3.32 42.61
N ASP A 2 -18.89 -4.17 41.67
CA ASP A 2 -17.62 -4.23 40.94
C ASP A 2 -17.44 -3.01 40.05
N ALA A 3 -16.20 -2.57 39.84
CA ALA A 3 -15.90 -1.43 38.96
C ALA A 3 -16.39 -1.68 37.51
N GLN A 4 -16.61 -2.93 37.15
CA GLN A 4 -17.17 -3.37 35.88
C GLN A 4 -18.66 -3.06 35.76
N ASP A 5 -19.44 -3.12 36.85
CA ASP A 5 -20.88 -2.81 36.86
C ASP A 5 -21.17 -1.30 36.69
N ARG A 6 -20.22 -0.42 36.86
CA ARG A 6 -20.37 1.03 36.63
C ARG A 6 -20.22 1.46 35.18
N PHE A 7 -19.63 0.62 34.32
CA PHE A 7 -19.48 0.90 32.89
C PHE A 7 -20.65 0.42 32.05
N GLU A 8 -21.54 -0.43 32.59
CA GLU A 8 -22.68 -0.98 31.85
C GLU A 8 -24.02 -0.22 32.06
N GLN A 9 -24.05 0.87 32.79
CA GLN A 9 -25.13 1.86 32.62
C GLN A 9 -24.86 2.73 31.38
N GLN A 10 -24.85 2.11 30.20
CA GLN A 10 -25.06 2.83 28.95
C GLN A 10 -26.48 3.42 29.04
N ALA A 11 -26.55 4.74 29.16
CA ALA A 11 -27.77 5.46 28.90
C ALA A 11 -28.20 5.07 27.49
N LYS A 12 -29.25 4.27 27.37
CA LYS A 12 -29.86 3.94 26.10
C LYS A 12 -30.59 5.19 25.64
N LEU A 13 -29.95 6.01 24.83
CA LEU A 13 -30.67 6.99 24.04
C LEU A 13 -31.66 6.25 23.15
N ASP A 14 -32.86 6.77 23.01
CA ASP A 14 -33.86 6.24 22.10
C ASP A 14 -33.30 6.31 20.67
N VAL A 15 -33.62 5.33 19.86
CA VAL A 15 -33.20 5.28 18.43
C VAL A 15 -33.73 6.48 17.67
N GLU A 16 -34.97 6.95 18.01
CA GLU A 16 -35.56 8.14 17.43
C GLU A 16 -34.78 9.40 17.77
N GLU A 17 -34.37 9.55 19.02
CA GLU A 17 -33.54 10.69 19.47
C GLU A 17 -32.17 10.71 18.79
N ILE A 18 -31.54 9.55 18.63
CA ILE A 18 -30.28 9.47 17.85
C ILE A 18 -30.48 9.91 16.42
N GLN A 19 -31.59 9.49 15.80
CA GLN A 19 -31.89 9.85 14.43
C GLN A 19 -32.13 11.36 14.25
N GLU A 20 -32.82 12.01 15.20
CA GLU A 20 -33.00 13.45 15.20
C GLU A 20 -31.68 14.22 15.23
N TRP A 21 -30.73 13.78 16.04
CA TRP A 21 -29.38 14.36 16.07
C TRP A 21 -28.61 14.15 14.78
N VAL A 22 -28.75 13.00 14.13
CA VAL A 22 -28.14 12.69 12.83
C VAL A 22 -28.73 13.60 11.74
N ASP A 23 -30.08 13.75 11.74
CA ASP A 23 -30.77 14.61 10.78
C ASP A 23 -30.41 16.10 10.98
N ALA A 24 -30.26 16.54 12.23
CA ALA A 24 -29.78 17.89 12.55
C ALA A 24 -28.37 18.14 12.04
N LEU A 25 -27.45 17.17 12.22
CA LEU A 25 -26.09 17.24 11.70
C LEU A 25 -26.09 17.28 10.16
N ASP A 26 -26.92 16.48 9.51
CA ASP A 26 -27.07 16.48 8.05
C ASP A 26 -27.59 17.85 7.53
N GLY A 27 -28.50 18.48 8.27
CA GLY A 27 -28.93 19.84 8.00
C GLY A 27 -27.80 20.88 8.06
N VAL A 28 -26.90 20.75 9.05
CA VAL A 28 -25.69 21.59 9.15
C VAL A 28 -24.71 21.31 8.01
N LEU A 29 -24.49 20.04 7.68
CA LEU A 29 -23.63 19.63 6.55
C LEU A 29 -24.14 20.22 5.22
N LYS A 30 -25.44 20.22 4.96
CA LYS A 30 -26.05 20.78 3.74
C LYS A 30 -25.95 22.29 3.68
N ARG A 31 -26.09 22.99 4.81
CA ARG A 31 -26.09 24.45 4.88
C ARG A 31 -24.69 25.05 4.96
N ASP A 32 -23.84 24.51 5.86
CA ASP A 32 -22.55 25.10 6.25
C ASP A 32 -21.35 24.24 5.82
N GLY A 33 -21.61 23.11 5.19
CA GLY A 33 -20.58 22.17 4.73
C GLY A 33 -19.86 21.46 5.86
N VAL A 34 -18.78 20.73 5.51
CA VAL A 34 -17.96 19.95 6.46
C VAL A 34 -17.34 20.83 7.53
N ALA A 35 -16.95 22.05 7.19
CA ALA A 35 -16.32 22.96 8.15
C ALA A 35 -17.29 23.35 9.29
N GLY A 36 -18.54 23.69 8.96
CA GLY A 36 -19.58 24.01 9.94
C GLY A 36 -19.92 22.83 10.83
N ALA A 37 -20.10 21.64 10.24
CA ALA A 37 -20.35 20.40 11.00
C ALA A 37 -19.19 20.06 11.94
N THR A 38 -17.96 20.22 11.49
CA THR A 38 -16.76 20.00 12.33
C THR A 38 -16.71 20.97 13.50
N GLN A 39 -17.03 22.25 13.27
CA GLN A 39 -17.08 23.25 14.34
C GLN A 39 -18.18 22.92 15.37
N LEU A 40 -19.35 22.50 14.92
CA LEU A 40 -20.44 22.07 15.80
C LEU A 40 -20.01 20.90 16.70
N LEU A 41 -19.45 19.83 16.11
CA LEU A 41 -18.98 18.67 16.88
C LEU A 41 -17.89 19.04 17.88
N ARG A 42 -16.94 19.92 17.54
CA ARG A 42 -15.93 20.45 18.48
C ARG A 42 -16.57 21.19 19.63
N THR A 43 -17.57 22.01 19.39
CA THR A 43 -18.29 22.76 20.41
C THR A 43 -19.03 21.82 21.35
N LEU A 44 -19.77 20.83 20.83
CA LEU A 44 -20.48 19.84 21.65
C LEU A 44 -19.52 19.00 22.48
N SER A 45 -18.38 18.60 21.92
CA SER A 45 -17.32 17.89 22.64
C SER A 45 -16.75 18.75 23.78
N ALA A 46 -16.50 20.03 23.53
CA ALA A 46 -16.00 20.95 24.55
C ALA A 46 -17.01 21.15 25.70
N GLU A 47 -18.31 21.26 25.39
CA GLU A 47 -19.35 21.35 26.41
C GLU A 47 -19.43 20.07 27.27
N LEU A 48 -19.38 18.90 26.65
CA LEU A 48 -19.37 17.64 27.38
C LEU A 48 -18.12 17.52 28.30
N THR A 49 -16.96 17.98 27.82
CA THR A 49 -15.72 17.96 28.62
C THR A 49 -15.81 18.85 29.87
N LYS A 50 -16.58 19.96 29.81
CA LYS A 50 -16.80 20.83 30.98
C LYS A 50 -17.52 20.13 32.14
N THR A 51 -18.28 19.09 31.86
CA THR A 51 -18.93 18.29 32.88
C THR A 51 -18.01 17.30 33.58
N GLY A 52 -16.73 17.24 33.21
CA GLY A 52 -15.78 16.23 33.67
C GLY A 52 -15.92 14.87 32.99
N ALA A 53 -16.79 14.76 31.99
CA ALA A 53 -16.93 13.54 31.23
C ALA A 53 -15.68 13.30 30.37
N SER A 54 -15.18 12.07 30.39
CA SER A 54 -14.19 11.61 29.43
C SER A 54 -14.95 11.27 28.12
N LEU A 55 -14.63 11.99 27.06
CA LEU A 55 -15.14 11.61 25.75
C LEU A 55 -14.64 10.22 25.40
N PRO A 56 -15.50 9.35 24.82
CA PRO A 56 -15.05 8.12 24.20
C PRO A 56 -14.24 8.49 22.94
N TYR A 57 -12.99 8.93 23.17
CA TYR A 57 -12.11 9.37 22.10
C TYR A 57 -11.54 8.13 21.42
N THR A 58 -12.12 7.73 20.30
CA THR A 58 -11.47 6.78 19.39
C THR A 58 -10.58 7.58 18.44
N VAL A 59 -9.27 7.34 18.52
CA VAL A 59 -8.28 7.96 17.62
C VAL A 59 -8.47 7.47 16.18
N SER A 60 -9.21 6.37 16.02
CA SER A 60 -9.48 5.73 14.74
C SER A 60 -10.91 5.99 14.26
N THR A 61 -11.05 6.18 12.95
CA THR A 61 -12.34 6.29 12.27
C THR A 61 -12.90 4.89 11.95
N PRO A 62 -14.19 4.73 11.55
CA PRO A 62 -14.75 3.44 11.16
C PRO A 62 -13.89 2.67 10.16
N TYR A 63 -13.92 1.34 10.19
CA TYR A 63 -13.07 0.46 9.36
C TYR A 63 -13.56 0.42 7.91
N ARG A 64 -13.37 1.54 7.22
CA ARG A 64 -13.79 1.78 5.84
C ARG A 64 -12.79 2.69 5.11
N ASN A 65 -12.97 2.84 3.80
CA ASN A 65 -12.18 3.76 3.00
C ASN A 65 -12.38 5.20 3.48
N THR A 66 -11.30 5.97 3.54
CA THR A 66 -11.36 7.39 3.95
C THR A 66 -11.99 8.26 2.86
N ILE A 67 -11.71 7.96 1.59
CA ILE A 67 -12.28 8.69 0.45
C ILE A 67 -13.63 8.06 0.11
N PRO A 68 -14.74 8.82 0.18
CA PRO A 68 -16.04 8.35 -0.30
C PRO A 68 -16.03 8.12 -1.81
N THR A 69 -16.84 7.18 -2.30
CA THR A 69 -16.96 6.86 -3.74
C THR A 69 -17.24 8.08 -4.61
N SER A 70 -18.05 9.02 -4.10
CA SER A 70 -18.40 10.28 -4.80
C SER A 70 -17.24 11.28 -4.93
N GLN A 71 -16.13 11.07 -4.19
CA GLN A 71 -14.95 11.95 -4.19
C GLN A 71 -13.72 11.26 -4.78
N GLU A 72 -13.85 10.01 -5.23
CA GLU A 72 -12.75 9.29 -5.86
C GLU A 72 -12.38 9.92 -7.20
N ALA A 73 -11.10 10.23 -7.36
CA ALA A 73 -10.58 10.69 -8.65
C ALA A 73 -10.70 9.57 -9.68
N PHE A 74 -11.13 9.91 -10.88
CA PHE A 74 -11.22 8.96 -11.99
C PHE A 74 -9.84 8.50 -12.43
N MET A 75 -9.61 7.19 -12.44
CA MET A 75 -8.38 6.58 -12.93
C MET A 75 -8.40 6.53 -14.47
N PRO A 76 -7.50 7.27 -15.15
CA PRO A 76 -7.37 7.18 -16.60
C PRO A 76 -6.64 5.90 -17.00
N GLY A 77 -6.81 5.43 -18.22
CA GLY A 77 -6.01 4.35 -18.79
C GLY A 77 -6.77 3.10 -19.10
N ASP A 78 -6.04 2.12 -19.61
CA ASP A 78 -6.56 0.84 -20.06
C ASP A 78 -6.37 -0.24 -18.99
N LEU A 79 -7.45 -0.51 -18.24
CA LEU A 79 -7.45 -1.52 -17.19
C LEU A 79 -7.12 -2.93 -17.65
N PHE A 80 -7.53 -3.29 -18.84
CA PHE A 80 -7.25 -4.61 -19.39
C PHE A 80 -5.76 -4.76 -19.65
N MET A 81 -5.17 -3.76 -20.29
CA MET A 81 -3.73 -3.70 -20.56
C MET A 81 -2.90 -3.70 -19.26
N GLU A 82 -3.30 -2.88 -18.30
CA GLU A 82 -2.59 -2.81 -17.01
C GLU A 82 -2.70 -4.11 -16.21
N ARG A 83 -3.89 -4.74 -16.21
CA ARG A 83 -4.06 -6.06 -15.59
C ARG A 83 -3.11 -7.08 -16.23
N ARG A 84 -3.02 -7.09 -17.57
CA ARG A 84 -2.16 -8.00 -18.29
C ARG A 84 -0.68 -7.76 -17.97
N ILE A 85 -0.21 -6.51 -18.02
CA ILE A 85 1.17 -6.15 -17.66
C ILE A 85 1.48 -6.56 -16.21
N ARG A 86 0.60 -6.25 -15.28
CA ARG A 86 0.77 -6.62 -13.85
C ARG A 86 0.81 -8.13 -13.66
N SER A 87 0.04 -8.90 -14.44
CA SER A 87 0.10 -10.36 -14.44
C SER A 87 1.48 -10.87 -14.87
N LEU A 88 2.05 -10.31 -15.92
CA LEU A 88 3.40 -10.65 -16.38
C LEU A 88 4.49 -10.26 -15.37
N ILE A 89 4.35 -9.12 -14.73
CA ILE A 89 5.27 -8.72 -13.63
C ILE A 89 5.20 -9.72 -12.48
N ARG A 90 3.98 -10.14 -12.08
CA ARG A 90 3.79 -11.14 -11.02
C ARG A 90 4.44 -12.47 -11.38
N TRP A 91 4.25 -12.93 -12.61
CA TRP A 91 4.86 -14.17 -13.09
C TRP A 91 6.39 -14.10 -13.05
N ASN A 92 6.99 -13.06 -13.63
CA ASN A 92 8.45 -12.94 -13.70
C ASN A 92 9.09 -12.80 -12.31
N ALA A 93 8.43 -12.11 -11.39
CA ALA A 93 8.87 -12.03 -10.00
C ALA A 93 8.82 -13.40 -9.31
N LEU A 94 7.73 -14.17 -9.54
CA LEU A 94 7.60 -15.55 -9.05
C LEU A 94 8.68 -16.45 -9.66
N ALA A 95 8.83 -16.41 -10.99
CA ALA A 95 9.82 -17.22 -11.71
C ALA A 95 11.24 -16.98 -11.17
N MET A 96 11.62 -15.72 -10.98
CA MET A 96 12.93 -15.35 -10.42
C MET A 96 13.16 -15.98 -9.03
N VAL A 97 12.19 -15.87 -8.14
CA VAL A 97 12.26 -16.39 -6.77
C VAL A 97 12.31 -17.92 -6.77
N VAL A 98 11.45 -18.59 -7.55
CA VAL A 98 11.37 -20.05 -7.63
C VAL A 98 12.65 -20.62 -8.24
N ARG A 99 13.13 -20.07 -9.36
CA ARG A 99 14.38 -20.51 -10.01
C ARG A 99 15.58 -20.36 -9.08
N ALA A 100 15.69 -19.24 -8.38
CA ALA A 100 16.77 -19.01 -7.42
C ALA A 100 16.71 -20.00 -6.22
N ASN A 101 15.51 -20.37 -5.74
CA ASN A 101 15.34 -21.35 -4.66
C ASN A 101 15.52 -22.81 -5.12
N ARG A 102 15.41 -23.11 -6.42
CA ARG A 102 15.74 -24.44 -6.97
C ARG A 102 17.25 -24.69 -7.08
N ARG A 103 18.07 -23.65 -7.06
CA ARG A 103 19.53 -23.74 -7.09
C ARG A 103 20.11 -24.12 -5.74
N PRO A 104 21.32 -24.72 -5.69
CA PRO A 104 22.01 -24.98 -4.43
C PRO A 104 22.14 -23.73 -3.55
N GLY A 105 21.84 -23.88 -2.27
CA GLY A 105 21.83 -22.77 -1.30
C GLY A 105 20.47 -22.10 -1.07
N GLU A 106 19.48 -22.35 -1.93
CA GLU A 106 18.09 -21.87 -1.78
C GLU A 106 17.96 -20.37 -1.45
N LEU A 107 18.71 -19.53 -2.15
CA LEU A 107 18.86 -18.09 -1.85
C LEU A 107 17.78 -17.20 -2.48
N GLY A 108 16.69 -17.76 -3.01
CA GLY A 108 15.67 -17.00 -3.76
C GLY A 108 14.82 -16.04 -2.93
N GLY A 109 14.81 -16.16 -1.60
CA GLY A 109 13.98 -15.32 -0.74
C GLY A 109 12.48 -15.60 -0.89
N HIS A 110 11.67 -14.58 -0.79
CA HIS A 110 10.21 -14.67 -0.69
C HIS A 110 9.49 -13.87 -1.76
N ILE A 111 8.32 -14.34 -2.17
CA ILE A 111 7.46 -13.65 -3.15
C ILE A 111 6.25 -12.96 -2.49
N SER A 112 5.83 -13.43 -1.32
CA SER A 112 4.54 -13.09 -0.70
C SER A 112 4.34 -11.59 -0.43
N SER A 113 5.41 -10.85 -0.09
CA SER A 113 5.35 -9.40 0.14
C SER A 113 5.10 -8.63 -1.14
N PHE A 114 5.80 -8.97 -2.24
CA PHE A 114 5.52 -8.37 -3.53
C PHE A 114 4.14 -8.78 -4.04
N ALA A 115 3.76 -10.04 -3.90
CA ALA A 115 2.43 -10.52 -4.30
C ALA A 115 1.31 -9.68 -3.69
N SER A 116 1.46 -9.24 -2.42
CA SER A 116 0.50 -8.35 -1.76
C SER A 116 0.54 -6.91 -2.27
N SER A 117 1.71 -6.37 -2.60
CA SER A 117 1.91 -4.96 -2.92
C SER A 117 1.93 -4.62 -4.43
N ALA A 118 1.82 -5.61 -5.31
CA ALA A 118 2.00 -5.42 -6.75
C ALA A 118 1.10 -4.33 -7.35
N THR A 119 -0.17 -4.22 -6.91
CA THR A 119 -1.09 -3.17 -7.38
C THR A 119 -0.66 -1.79 -6.90
N LEU A 120 -0.11 -1.68 -5.67
CA LEU A 120 0.38 -0.42 -5.11
C LEU A 120 1.53 0.13 -5.95
N TYR A 121 2.48 -0.72 -6.32
CA TYR A 121 3.59 -0.32 -7.19
C TYR A 121 3.14 -0.03 -8.61
N ASP A 122 2.29 -0.87 -9.20
CA ASP A 122 1.84 -0.73 -10.58
C ASP A 122 1.15 0.62 -10.83
N VAL A 123 0.22 1.01 -9.94
CA VAL A 123 -0.43 2.33 -10.01
C VAL A 123 0.58 3.46 -9.85
N GLY A 124 1.55 3.31 -8.95
CA GLY A 124 2.63 4.28 -8.77
C GLY A 124 3.46 4.47 -10.04
N PHE A 125 3.91 3.37 -10.64
CA PHE A 125 4.70 3.38 -11.88
C PHE A 125 3.95 3.94 -13.08
N ASN A 126 2.65 3.69 -13.17
CA ASN A 126 1.86 4.10 -14.32
C ASN A 126 1.40 5.55 -14.26
N TYR A 127 1.26 6.15 -13.05
CA TYR A 127 0.58 7.45 -12.92
C TYR A 127 1.25 8.48 -12.02
N PHE A 128 2.12 8.08 -11.10
CA PHE A 128 2.56 9.00 -10.05
C PHE A 128 4.07 9.17 -9.94
N PHE A 129 4.85 8.11 -10.05
CA PHE A 129 6.29 8.17 -9.81
C PHE A 129 7.02 8.89 -10.94
N LYS A 130 7.45 10.11 -10.68
CA LYS A 130 8.18 10.93 -11.66
C LYS A 130 9.65 10.53 -11.69
N ALA A 131 10.16 10.25 -12.89
CA ALA A 131 11.58 10.06 -13.09
C ALA A 131 12.29 11.42 -13.30
N PRO A 132 13.61 11.50 -13.06
CA PRO A 132 14.37 12.67 -13.44
C PRO A 132 14.24 12.90 -14.94
N ASN A 133 13.74 14.06 -15.34
CA ASN A 133 13.75 14.43 -16.75
C ASN A 133 15.17 14.90 -17.11
N ALA A 134 15.88 14.10 -17.85
CA ALA A 134 17.25 14.40 -18.28
C ALA A 134 17.32 15.43 -19.42
N ASP A 135 16.19 15.90 -19.94
CA ASP A 135 16.17 16.89 -21.01
C ASP A 135 16.15 18.32 -20.46
N PRO A 136 17.30 19.02 -20.47
CA PRO A 136 17.38 20.40 -19.97
C PRO A 136 16.59 21.42 -20.81
N SER A 137 16.06 21.03 -21.98
CA SER A 137 15.24 21.88 -22.84
C SER A 137 13.76 21.89 -22.40
N VAL A 138 13.35 20.96 -21.53
CA VAL A 138 11.99 20.92 -20.97
C VAL A 138 11.94 21.86 -19.77
N ALA A 139 11.16 22.95 -19.89
CA ALA A 139 11.05 24.03 -18.91
C ALA A 139 10.62 23.62 -17.48
N ASN A 140 10.30 22.36 -17.24
CA ASN A 140 9.98 21.75 -15.95
C ASN A 140 10.79 20.46 -15.72
N SER A 141 12.12 20.48 -16.00
CA SER A 141 12.96 19.35 -15.67
C SER A 141 12.96 19.15 -14.15
N THR A 142 12.05 18.32 -13.66
CA THR A 142 12.03 17.95 -12.26
C THR A 142 13.15 16.95 -12.00
N ALA A 143 13.82 17.06 -10.88
CA ALA A 143 14.81 16.08 -10.46
C ALA A 143 14.21 14.69 -10.19
N GLY A 144 12.92 14.51 -10.45
CA GLY A 144 12.14 13.28 -10.22
C GLY A 144 11.82 13.03 -8.74
N ASP A 145 10.97 12.08 -8.51
CA ASP A 145 10.61 11.64 -7.14
C ASP A 145 11.72 10.79 -6.53
N LEU A 146 11.73 10.75 -5.20
CA LEU A 146 12.60 9.87 -4.42
C LEU A 146 11.77 8.74 -3.85
N ILE A 147 12.15 7.49 -4.12
CA ILE A 147 11.32 6.34 -3.76
C ILE A 147 12.13 5.34 -2.93
N TYR A 148 11.69 5.14 -1.70
CA TYR A 148 12.15 4.11 -0.80
C TYR A 148 11.30 2.85 -1.03
N PHE A 149 11.75 1.99 -1.94
CA PHE A 149 11.08 0.72 -2.24
C PHE A 149 11.26 -0.24 -1.07
N GLN A 150 10.18 -0.87 -0.61
CA GLN A 150 10.29 -1.90 0.42
C GLN A 150 11.23 -3.03 -0.02
N GLY A 151 12.21 -3.38 0.81
CA GLY A 151 13.23 -4.37 0.47
C GLY A 151 12.64 -5.71 0.01
N HIS A 152 11.64 -6.21 0.70
CA HIS A 152 10.96 -7.47 0.38
C HIS A 152 10.17 -7.45 -0.94
N ALA A 153 9.92 -6.28 -1.52
CA ALA A 153 9.23 -6.14 -2.80
C ALA A 153 10.20 -6.06 -4.01
N ALA A 154 11.51 -6.06 -3.79
CA ALA A 154 12.53 -5.97 -4.84
C ALA A 154 12.30 -6.92 -6.02
N PRO A 155 11.86 -8.20 -5.83
CA PRO A 155 11.58 -9.10 -6.94
C PRO A 155 10.62 -8.52 -8.00
N GLY A 156 9.58 -7.80 -7.57
CA GLY A 156 8.62 -7.19 -8.48
C GLY A 156 9.18 -5.98 -9.22
N ILE A 157 10.05 -5.23 -8.58
CA ILE A 157 10.71 -4.07 -9.20
C ILE A 157 11.68 -4.56 -10.30
N TYR A 158 12.43 -5.61 -10.03
CA TYR A 158 13.29 -6.26 -11.03
C TYR A 158 12.47 -6.85 -12.18
N ALA A 159 11.37 -7.55 -11.88
CA ALA A 159 10.48 -8.11 -12.90
C ALA A 159 9.90 -7.03 -13.82
N ARG A 160 9.52 -5.87 -13.28
CA ARG A 160 9.10 -4.73 -14.11
C ARG A 160 10.24 -4.22 -14.98
N SER A 161 11.41 -4.00 -14.43
CA SER A 161 12.58 -3.55 -15.19
C SER A 161 13.02 -4.55 -16.26
N PHE A 162 12.80 -5.84 -16.02
CA PHE A 162 12.98 -6.88 -17.04
C PHE A 162 11.99 -6.71 -18.21
N LEU A 163 10.71 -6.48 -17.93
CA LEU A 163 9.72 -6.20 -19.00
C LEU A 163 10.06 -4.91 -19.76
N GLU A 164 10.56 -3.88 -19.07
CA GLU A 164 11.04 -2.62 -19.66
C GLU A 164 12.32 -2.81 -20.52
N GLY A 165 12.93 -4.00 -20.57
CA GLY A 165 14.14 -4.28 -21.29
C GLY A 165 15.43 -3.77 -20.66
N ARG A 166 15.38 -3.33 -19.42
CA ARG A 166 16.50 -2.78 -18.66
C ARG A 166 17.35 -3.85 -17.97
N LEU A 167 16.79 -5.03 -17.78
CA LEU A 167 17.48 -6.19 -17.18
C LEU A 167 17.40 -7.38 -18.15
N SER A 168 18.47 -8.18 -18.18
CA SER A 168 18.54 -9.42 -18.94
C SER A 168 18.07 -10.63 -18.11
N GLU A 169 17.76 -11.75 -18.79
CA GLU A 169 17.47 -13.02 -18.12
C GLU A 169 18.65 -13.51 -17.28
N GLU A 170 19.87 -13.33 -17.76
CA GLU A 170 21.09 -13.68 -17.02
C GLU A 170 21.18 -12.90 -15.69
N GLN A 171 20.85 -11.59 -15.71
CA GLN A 171 20.82 -10.80 -14.49
C GLN A 171 19.71 -11.29 -13.54
N MET A 172 18.52 -11.61 -14.04
CA MET A 172 17.41 -12.16 -13.26
C MET A 172 17.80 -13.49 -12.62
N ASP A 173 18.49 -14.35 -13.37
CA ASP A 173 18.99 -15.64 -12.88
C ASP A 173 20.08 -15.52 -11.82
N ASN A 174 20.80 -14.40 -11.79
CA ASN A 174 21.78 -14.11 -10.75
C ASN A 174 21.22 -13.26 -9.59
N PHE A 175 19.92 -13.29 -9.38
CA PHE A 175 19.30 -12.66 -8.21
C PHE A 175 19.87 -13.19 -6.91
N ARG A 176 20.23 -12.29 -5.98
CA ARG A 176 20.83 -12.58 -4.68
C ARG A 176 22.21 -13.27 -4.75
N ARG A 177 23.00 -12.94 -5.78
CA ARG A 177 24.36 -13.43 -5.99
C ARG A 177 25.38 -12.30 -6.13
N GLU A 178 25.16 -11.25 -5.37
CA GLU A 178 26.03 -10.07 -5.37
C GLU A 178 27.47 -10.36 -4.97
N VAL A 179 27.71 -11.43 -4.19
CA VAL A 179 29.08 -11.89 -3.82
C VAL A 179 29.91 -12.25 -5.05
N ASP A 180 29.27 -12.76 -6.09
CA ASP A 180 29.94 -13.12 -7.35
C ASP A 180 30.18 -11.90 -8.27
N GLY A 181 29.79 -10.70 -7.84
CA GLY A 181 29.88 -9.47 -8.63
C GLY A 181 28.98 -9.45 -9.86
N LYS A 182 27.96 -10.34 -9.89
CA LYS A 182 27.03 -10.51 -11.02
C LYS A 182 25.60 -10.41 -10.55
N GLY A 183 24.73 -9.94 -11.44
CA GLY A 183 23.30 -9.99 -11.22
C GLY A 183 22.74 -8.94 -10.26
N LEU A 184 21.65 -9.31 -9.60
CA LEU A 184 20.80 -8.40 -8.87
C LEU A 184 21.00 -8.55 -7.36
N SER A 185 21.07 -7.41 -6.67
CA SER A 185 21.20 -7.39 -5.22
C SER A 185 19.98 -8.01 -4.52
N SER A 186 20.21 -8.61 -3.36
CA SER A 186 19.17 -9.23 -2.52
C SER A 186 18.08 -8.22 -2.14
N TYR A 187 18.50 -7.01 -1.85
CA TYR A 187 17.65 -5.89 -1.46
C TYR A 187 18.13 -4.58 -2.11
N PRO A 188 17.32 -3.53 -2.17
CA PRO A 188 17.74 -2.22 -2.65
C PRO A 188 19.00 -1.74 -1.92
N HIS A 189 20.07 -1.49 -2.67
CA HIS A 189 21.30 -0.93 -2.13
C HIS A 189 22.10 -0.20 -3.22
N PRO A 190 22.36 1.12 -3.07
CA PRO A 190 23.03 1.91 -4.09
C PRO A 190 24.49 1.48 -4.36
N TRP A 191 25.19 0.90 -3.39
CA TRP A 191 26.55 0.43 -3.59
C TRP A 191 26.64 -0.84 -4.45
N LEU A 192 25.60 -1.68 -4.35
CA LEU A 192 25.54 -2.92 -5.11
C LEU A 192 25.02 -2.70 -6.54
N MET A 193 24.15 -1.70 -6.73
CA MET A 193 23.59 -1.29 -8.02
C MET A 193 23.55 0.22 -8.11
N PRO A 194 24.71 0.90 -8.36
CA PRO A 194 24.88 2.34 -8.17
C PRO A 194 24.05 3.21 -9.12
N ASN A 195 23.72 2.73 -10.31
CA ASN A 195 22.91 3.46 -11.29
C ASN A 195 21.42 3.10 -11.23
N TYR A 196 21.03 2.23 -10.29
CA TYR A 196 19.69 1.69 -10.21
C TYR A 196 18.96 2.12 -8.91
N TRP A 197 19.43 1.66 -7.74
CA TRP A 197 18.79 1.97 -6.47
C TRP A 197 19.17 3.35 -5.95
N GLN A 198 18.16 4.13 -5.54
CA GLN A 198 18.41 5.47 -4.95
C GLN A 198 18.82 5.35 -3.47
N PHE A 199 18.21 4.42 -2.73
CA PHE A 199 18.39 4.29 -1.28
C PHE A 199 18.55 2.83 -0.84
N PRO A 200 19.27 2.59 0.27
CA PRO A 200 19.28 1.29 0.92
C PRO A 200 18.00 1.11 1.75
N THR A 201 17.27 0.03 1.50
CA THR A 201 16.06 -0.32 2.26
C THR A 201 16.12 -1.75 2.78
N VAL A 202 17.32 -2.17 3.17
CA VAL A 202 17.62 -3.52 3.65
C VAL A 202 17.07 -3.75 5.04
N SER A 203 17.35 -2.82 5.97
CA SER A 203 16.93 -2.92 7.36
C SER A 203 15.53 -2.33 7.51
N MET A 204 14.61 -3.15 8.04
CA MET A 204 13.26 -2.70 8.35
C MET A 204 13.30 -1.54 9.34
N GLY A 205 12.43 -0.56 9.12
CA GLY A 205 12.34 0.67 9.91
C GLY A 205 13.27 1.79 9.47
N LEU A 206 14.46 1.50 8.93
CA LEU A 206 15.40 2.56 8.51
C LEU A 206 14.95 3.28 7.23
N GLY A 207 14.28 2.59 6.31
CA GLY A 207 13.73 3.20 5.10
C GLY A 207 12.75 4.34 5.39
N PRO A 208 11.68 4.12 6.18
CA PRO A 208 10.75 5.16 6.62
C PRO A 208 11.44 6.31 7.34
N LEU A 209 12.33 6.01 8.28
CA LEU A 209 13.08 7.02 9.03
C LEU A 209 13.91 7.91 8.11
N GLN A 210 14.68 7.31 7.20
CA GLN A 210 15.48 8.04 6.21
C GLN A 210 14.60 8.89 5.28
N ALA A 211 13.41 8.40 4.87
CA ALA A 211 12.49 9.14 4.04
C ALA A 211 11.98 10.42 4.72
N ILE A 212 11.74 10.39 6.04
CA ILE A 212 11.37 11.57 6.82
C ILE A 212 12.49 12.60 6.76
N TYR A 213 13.73 12.19 7.07
CA TYR A 213 14.87 13.11 7.04
C TYR A 213 15.16 13.62 5.62
N GLN A 214 15.02 12.78 4.60
CA GLN A 214 15.15 13.18 3.21
C GLN A 214 14.15 14.27 2.84
N ALA A 215 12.87 14.08 3.16
CA ALA A 215 11.82 15.07 2.91
C ALA A 215 12.07 16.38 3.66
N HIS A 216 12.53 16.28 4.92
CA HIS A 216 12.88 17.44 5.75
C HIS A 216 14.06 18.24 5.13
N VAL A 217 15.16 17.56 4.79
CA VAL A 217 16.34 18.21 4.18
C VAL A 217 15.99 18.85 2.85
N MET A 218 15.14 18.21 2.03
CA MET A 218 14.68 18.80 0.76
C MET A 218 13.95 20.14 0.99
N LYS A 219 12.99 20.19 1.95
CA LYS A 219 12.32 21.44 2.30
C LYS A 219 13.27 22.49 2.88
N TYR A 220 14.23 22.06 3.68
CA TYR A 220 15.28 22.97 4.19
C TYR A 220 16.08 23.59 3.06
N LEU A 221 16.56 22.81 2.11
CA LEU A 221 17.36 23.31 0.97
C LEU A 221 16.53 24.24 0.07
N ASP A 222 15.25 23.90 -0.17
CA ASP A 222 14.32 24.74 -0.94
C ASP A 222 14.06 26.09 -0.23
N SER A 223 13.78 26.07 1.06
CA SER A 223 13.57 27.28 1.88
C SER A 223 14.80 28.19 1.95
N ARG A 224 16.01 27.62 1.77
CA ARG A 224 17.27 28.36 1.69
C ARG A 224 17.58 28.86 0.28
N GLY A 225 16.76 28.51 -0.72
CA GLY A 225 17.01 28.84 -2.12
C GLY A 225 18.23 28.14 -2.73
N LEU A 226 18.66 27.01 -2.13
CA LEU A 226 19.79 26.22 -2.61
C LEU A 226 19.39 25.20 -3.68
N VAL A 227 18.15 24.75 -3.63
CA VAL A 227 17.55 23.80 -4.59
C VAL A 227 16.10 24.19 -4.81
N GLU A 228 15.63 24.17 -6.04
CA GLU A 228 14.21 24.31 -6.35
C GLU A 228 13.54 22.92 -6.28
N MET A 229 12.72 22.69 -5.26
CA MET A 229 12.08 21.39 -5.03
C MET A 229 10.88 21.16 -5.96
N GLY A 230 10.13 22.23 -6.28
CA GLY A 230 8.88 22.12 -7.03
C GLY A 230 7.83 21.22 -6.36
N ASP A 231 7.23 20.34 -7.14
CA ASP A 231 6.20 19.38 -6.66
C ASP A 231 6.77 17.98 -6.37
N ARG A 232 8.09 17.85 -6.28
CA ARG A 232 8.81 16.60 -6.03
C ARG A 232 8.36 15.93 -4.73
N LYS A 233 8.13 14.61 -4.78
CA LYS A 233 7.68 13.81 -3.64
C LYS A 233 8.76 12.84 -3.19
N VAL A 234 8.70 12.52 -1.89
CA VAL A 234 9.41 11.38 -1.28
C VAL A 234 8.37 10.33 -0.95
N TRP A 235 8.48 9.17 -1.56
CA TRP A 235 7.63 8.01 -1.33
C TRP A 235 8.36 6.98 -0.50
N ALA A 236 7.72 6.44 0.53
CA ALA A 236 8.25 5.31 1.29
C ALA A 236 7.23 4.19 1.37
N PHE A 237 7.66 3.01 0.94
CA PHE A 237 6.86 1.78 0.99
C PHE A 237 7.35 0.91 2.14
N LEU A 238 6.43 0.54 3.03
CA LEU A 238 6.73 -0.28 4.20
C LEU A 238 5.60 -1.28 4.47
N GLY A 239 5.91 -2.33 5.21
CA GLY A 239 4.92 -3.30 5.67
C GLY A 239 4.31 -2.91 7.02
N ASP A 240 3.12 -3.43 7.30
CA ASP A 240 2.48 -3.29 8.61
C ASP A 240 3.30 -3.95 9.73
N GLY A 241 3.91 -5.12 9.47
CA GLY A 241 4.83 -5.75 10.40
C GLY A 241 6.14 -4.99 10.60
N GLU A 242 6.58 -4.21 9.61
CA GLU A 242 7.75 -3.33 9.72
C GLU A 242 7.49 -2.16 10.69
N CYS A 243 6.24 -1.82 10.91
CA CYS A 243 5.87 -0.79 11.90
C CYS A 243 6.07 -1.22 13.36
N ASP A 244 6.38 -2.49 13.62
CA ASP A 244 6.83 -2.96 14.94
C ASP A 244 8.28 -2.50 15.26
N GLU A 245 9.06 -2.12 14.25
CA GLU A 245 10.39 -1.55 14.45
C GLU A 245 10.28 -0.11 14.99
N PRO A 246 10.94 0.23 16.11
CA PRO A 246 10.88 1.57 16.68
C PRO A 246 11.25 2.69 15.71
N GLU A 247 12.17 2.42 14.79
CA GLU A 247 12.64 3.35 13.77
C GLU A 247 11.54 3.74 12.79
N SER A 248 10.61 2.82 12.48
CA SER A 248 9.49 3.09 11.56
C SER A 248 8.57 4.20 12.07
N LEU A 249 8.40 4.31 13.38
CA LEU A 249 7.50 5.26 14.01
C LEU A 249 8.26 6.41 14.73
N GLY A 250 9.58 6.31 14.85
CA GLY A 250 10.39 7.14 15.73
C GLY A 250 10.41 8.64 15.40
N ALA A 251 10.21 9.01 14.13
CA ALA A 251 10.27 10.42 13.70
C ALA A 251 8.94 10.94 13.13
N LEU A 252 7.81 10.27 13.37
CA LEU A 252 6.51 10.69 12.84
C LEU A 252 6.12 12.10 13.30
N SER A 253 6.35 12.42 14.57
CA SER A 253 6.05 13.76 15.13
C SER A 253 6.91 14.86 14.51
N LEU A 254 8.15 14.56 14.10
CA LEU A 254 8.98 15.49 13.34
C LEU A 254 8.31 15.83 12.00
N ALA A 255 7.88 14.82 11.25
CA ALA A 255 7.27 15.01 9.95
C ALA A 255 5.98 15.84 10.03
N GLY A 256 5.11 15.59 11.02
CA GLY A 256 3.89 16.37 11.25
C GLY A 256 4.20 17.83 11.62
N ARG A 257 5.04 18.05 12.63
CA ARG A 257 5.45 19.39 13.10
C ARG A 257 6.07 20.24 11.99
N GLU A 258 6.94 19.64 11.16
CA GLU A 258 7.60 20.31 10.03
C GLU A 258 6.72 20.38 8.77
N LYS A 259 5.48 19.86 8.85
CA LYS A 259 4.49 19.88 7.77
C LYS A 259 5.06 19.38 6.45
N LEU A 260 5.67 18.20 6.47
CA LEU A 260 6.37 17.62 5.31
C LEU A 260 5.35 17.10 4.27
N ASP A 261 4.65 17.98 3.58
CA ASP A 261 3.64 17.64 2.56
C ASP A 261 4.25 17.11 1.24
N ASN A 262 5.56 17.04 1.17
CA ASN A 262 6.32 16.34 0.15
C ASN A 262 6.57 14.85 0.48
N LEU A 263 6.10 14.36 1.64
CA LEU A 263 6.31 12.99 2.12
C LEU A 263 5.01 12.17 2.05
N ILE A 264 5.09 10.99 1.43
CA ILE A 264 3.98 10.03 1.32
C ILE A 264 4.47 8.66 1.75
N PHE A 265 3.86 8.11 2.80
CA PHE A 265 4.03 6.71 3.19
C PHE A 265 2.92 5.85 2.60
N VAL A 266 3.29 4.68 2.10
CA VAL A 266 2.37 3.63 1.65
C VAL A 266 2.62 2.38 2.47
N VAL A 267 1.74 2.11 3.42
CA VAL A 267 1.83 0.93 4.27
C VAL A 267 1.04 -0.21 3.63
N ASN A 268 1.75 -1.27 3.25
CA ASN A 268 1.17 -2.50 2.76
C ASN A 268 0.64 -3.33 3.94
N CYS A 269 -0.61 -3.11 4.33
CA CYS A 269 -1.26 -3.79 5.44
C CYS A 269 -1.78 -5.16 5.00
N ASN A 270 -0.89 -6.12 4.89
CA ASN A 270 -1.22 -7.50 4.54
C ASN A 270 -1.59 -8.36 5.77
N LEU A 271 -1.58 -7.78 6.96
CA LEU A 271 -2.01 -8.29 8.26
C LEU A 271 -1.13 -9.41 8.83
N GLN A 272 -0.01 -9.74 8.19
CA GLN A 272 0.84 -10.86 8.58
C GLN A 272 2.33 -10.50 8.65
N ARG A 273 3.01 -11.05 9.65
CA ARG A 273 4.47 -11.10 9.75
C ARG A 273 5.01 -12.50 9.34
N LEU A 274 6.16 -12.89 9.85
CA LEU A 274 6.85 -14.14 9.47
C LEU A 274 6.04 -15.40 9.81
N ASP A 275 5.40 -15.42 10.95
CA ASP A 275 4.88 -16.60 11.66
C ASP A 275 3.40 -16.48 12.05
N GLY A 276 2.74 -15.40 11.68
CA GLY A 276 1.34 -15.19 12.03
C GLY A 276 0.84 -13.76 11.76
N PRO A 277 -0.32 -13.42 12.29
CA PRO A 277 -0.89 -12.09 12.16
C PRO A 277 -0.06 -11.05 12.91
N VAL A 278 0.02 -9.81 12.39
CA VAL A 278 0.67 -8.68 13.08
C VAL A 278 -0.09 -8.39 14.37
N ARG A 279 -1.43 -8.38 14.31
CA ARG A 279 -2.33 -8.23 15.46
C ARG A 279 -3.45 -9.26 15.37
N GLY A 280 -3.29 -10.41 16.06
CA GLY A 280 -4.29 -11.49 16.03
C GLY A 280 -5.65 -11.07 16.60
N ASN A 281 -5.63 -10.40 17.74
CA ASN A 281 -6.82 -9.96 18.50
C ASN A 281 -7.08 -8.43 18.39
N GLY A 282 -6.51 -7.77 17.41
CA GLY A 282 -6.67 -6.35 17.15
C GLY A 282 -6.80 -6.04 15.68
N LYS A 283 -6.67 -4.77 15.31
CA LYS A 283 -6.65 -4.28 13.93
C LYS A 283 -5.48 -3.34 13.73
N ILE A 284 -4.45 -3.80 13.05
CA ILE A 284 -3.23 -3.01 12.82
C ILE A 284 -3.50 -1.70 12.09
N ILE A 285 -4.44 -1.68 11.13
CA ILE A 285 -4.81 -0.44 10.41
C ILE A 285 -5.37 0.61 11.37
N GLN A 286 -6.19 0.21 12.33
CA GLN A 286 -6.78 1.13 13.31
C GLN A 286 -5.72 1.62 14.31
N GLU A 287 -4.80 0.76 14.70
CA GLU A 287 -3.67 1.12 15.56
C GLU A 287 -2.76 2.13 14.86
N LEU A 288 -2.35 1.85 13.62
CA LEU A 288 -1.52 2.74 12.82
C LEU A 288 -2.24 4.07 12.52
N GLU A 289 -3.54 4.05 12.23
CA GLU A 289 -4.33 5.28 12.10
C GLU A 289 -4.17 6.17 13.34
N GLY A 290 -4.24 5.57 14.53
CA GLY A 290 -4.05 6.27 15.79
C GLY A 290 -2.67 6.93 15.92
N TYR A 291 -1.61 6.18 15.62
CA TYR A 291 -0.24 6.71 15.67
C TYR A 291 -0.02 7.88 14.71
N PHE A 292 -0.42 7.73 13.45
CA PHE A 292 -0.23 8.76 12.43
C PHE A 292 -1.09 10.00 12.68
N ARG A 293 -2.37 9.83 13.08
CA ARG A 293 -3.22 10.97 13.45
C ARG A 293 -2.70 11.72 14.67
N GLY A 294 -2.22 11.00 15.69
CA GLY A 294 -1.60 11.59 16.88
C GLY A 294 -0.33 12.38 16.57
N ALA A 295 0.36 12.04 15.48
CA ALA A 295 1.52 12.74 14.95
C ALA A 295 1.17 13.80 13.88
N GLU A 296 -0.10 14.19 13.74
CA GLU A 296 -0.60 15.21 12.82
C GLU A 296 -0.42 14.89 11.32
N TRP A 297 -0.45 13.62 10.95
CA TRP A 297 -0.45 13.18 9.55
C TRP A 297 -1.85 13.14 8.95
N ASN A 298 -1.95 13.42 7.67
CA ASN A 298 -3.11 13.07 6.85
C ASN A 298 -3.15 11.55 6.65
N VAL A 299 -4.23 10.89 7.07
CA VAL A 299 -4.36 9.42 7.02
C VAL A 299 -5.44 9.03 6.01
N LEU A 300 -5.05 8.26 5.01
CA LEU A 300 -5.94 7.69 3.99
C LEU A 300 -6.00 6.18 4.14
N LYS A 301 -7.16 5.65 4.53
CA LYS A 301 -7.40 4.19 4.59
C LYS A 301 -7.96 3.70 3.26
N VAL A 302 -7.39 2.62 2.75
CA VAL A 302 -7.81 1.92 1.53
C VAL A 302 -8.10 0.46 1.91
N VAL A 303 -9.27 0.23 2.50
CA VAL A 303 -9.65 -1.04 3.16
C VAL A 303 -10.40 -1.94 2.20
N TRP A 304 -11.41 -1.42 1.51
CA TRP A 304 -12.34 -2.18 0.68
C TRP A 304 -12.22 -1.82 -0.78
N GLY A 305 -12.19 -2.83 -1.65
CA GLY A 305 -12.25 -2.67 -3.09
C GLY A 305 -13.65 -2.26 -3.57
N ARG A 306 -13.76 -1.76 -4.80
CA ARG A 306 -15.00 -1.21 -5.38
C ARG A 306 -16.20 -2.18 -5.40
N LEU A 307 -15.96 -3.49 -5.39
CA LEU A 307 -17.06 -4.47 -5.32
C LEU A 307 -17.79 -4.46 -3.97
N TRP A 308 -17.18 -3.88 -2.93
CA TRP A 308 -17.83 -3.63 -1.65
C TRP A 308 -18.74 -2.41 -1.66
N ASP A 309 -18.51 -1.45 -2.56
CA ASP A 309 -19.23 -0.17 -2.55
C ASP A 309 -20.76 -0.33 -2.60
N PRO A 310 -21.35 -1.16 -3.51
CA PRO A 310 -22.79 -1.33 -3.55
C PRO A 310 -23.37 -2.00 -2.29
N ILE A 311 -22.56 -2.78 -1.58
CA ILE A 311 -23.00 -3.45 -0.34
C ILE A 311 -22.95 -2.44 0.81
N LEU A 312 -21.87 -1.66 0.90
CA LEU A 312 -21.71 -0.61 1.91
C LEU A 312 -22.72 0.53 1.76
N GLU A 313 -23.13 0.87 0.53
CA GLU A 313 -24.16 1.86 0.24
C GLU A 313 -25.57 1.42 0.67
N LYS A 314 -25.82 0.12 0.73
CA LYS A 314 -27.08 -0.46 1.28
C LYS A 314 -27.15 -0.40 2.80
N ASP A 315 -26.03 -0.20 3.49
CA ASP A 315 -25.95 -0.20 4.95
C ASP A 315 -26.40 1.14 5.55
N LYS A 316 -27.67 1.48 5.37
CA LYS A 316 -28.25 2.77 5.81
C LYS A 316 -28.25 2.95 7.34
N HIS A 317 -28.27 1.85 8.08
CA HIS A 317 -28.35 1.86 9.54
C HIS A 317 -27.01 1.51 10.21
N GLY A 318 -25.92 1.38 9.45
CA GLY A 318 -24.59 1.10 9.97
C GLY A 318 -24.41 -0.31 10.57
N LEU A 319 -25.32 -1.24 10.30
CA LEU A 319 -25.26 -2.59 10.84
C LEU A 319 -24.07 -3.38 10.32
N LEU A 320 -23.82 -3.29 8.99
CA LEU A 320 -22.65 -3.91 8.37
C LEU A 320 -21.36 -3.25 8.89
N GLN A 321 -21.33 -1.91 8.94
CA GLN A 321 -20.20 -1.18 9.47
C GLN A 321 -19.87 -1.61 10.90
N ALA A 322 -20.87 -1.72 11.77
CA ALA A 322 -20.68 -2.17 13.15
C ALA A 322 -20.11 -3.59 13.25
N GLN A 323 -20.49 -4.50 12.34
CA GLN A 323 -19.90 -5.84 12.29
C GLN A 323 -18.44 -5.79 11.79
N LEU A 324 -18.16 -5.02 10.72
CA LEU A 324 -16.80 -4.84 10.20
C LEU A 324 -15.87 -4.21 11.25
N ASP A 325 -16.39 -3.33 12.09
CA ASP A 325 -15.63 -2.71 13.19
C ASP A 325 -15.32 -3.69 14.34
N LYS A 326 -16.10 -4.74 14.53
CA LYS A 326 -15.86 -5.78 15.57
C LYS A 326 -14.85 -6.84 15.13
N ILE A 327 -14.76 -7.14 13.84
CA ILE A 327 -13.91 -8.20 13.31
C ILE A 327 -12.43 -7.82 13.46
N VAL A 328 -11.63 -8.74 14.00
CA VAL A 328 -10.18 -8.59 14.19
C VAL A 328 -9.38 -9.10 12.99
N ASP A 329 -8.10 -8.75 12.90
CA ASP A 329 -7.25 -9.09 11.75
C ASP A 329 -7.10 -10.60 11.53
N GLY A 330 -7.03 -11.38 12.60
CA GLY A 330 -6.98 -12.85 12.49
C GLY A 330 -8.22 -13.43 11.79
N GLU A 331 -9.41 -12.87 12.01
CA GLU A 331 -10.63 -13.31 11.34
C GLU A 331 -10.69 -12.78 9.89
N TYR A 332 -10.23 -11.57 9.64
CA TYR A 332 -10.09 -11.07 8.26
C TYR A 332 -9.12 -11.92 7.42
N GLN A 333 -8.10 -12.49 8.03
CA GLN A 333 -7.22 -13.46 7.39
C GLN A 333 -7.97 -14.76 7.06
N ASN A 334 -8.75 -15.30 8.02
CA ASN A 334 -9.59 -16.48 7.80
C ASN A 334 -10.61 -16.28 6.66
N PHE A 335 -11.18 -15.10 6.52
CA PHE A 335 -12.11 -14.79 5.44
C PHE A 335 -11.50 -15.03 4.06
N LYS A 336 -10.21 -14.83 3.91
CA LYS A 336 -9.54 -15.08 2.63
C LYS A 336 -9.07 -16.54 2.49
N ALA A 337 -8.55 -17.11 3.56
CA ALA A 337 -8.07 -18.49 3.54
C ALA A 337 -9.20 -19.53 3.41
N LYS A 338 -10.39 -19.27 3.96
CA LYS A 338 -11.50 -20.23 4.04
C LYS A 338 -12.62 -20.02 2.99
N GLY A 339 -12.51 -18.95 2.19
CA GLY A 339 -13.41 -18.72 1.05
C GLY A 339 -14.74 -18.03 1.37
N GLY A 340 -15.55 -17.83 0.31
CA GLY A 340 -16.75 -16.98 0.37
C GLY A 340 -17.88 -17.54 1.23
N GLY A 341 -18.07 -18.86 1.27
CA GLY A 341 -19.06 -19.50 2.14
C GLY A 341 -18.79 -19.21 3.62
N TYR A 342 -17.52 -19.27 4.02
CA TYR A 342 -17.12 -18.90 5.37
C TYR A 342 -17.41 -17.42 5.69
N VAL A 343 -17.17 -16.52 4.75
CA VAL A 343 -17.49 -15.09 4.90
C VAL A 343 -19.00 -14.90 5.04
N ARG A 344 -19.82 -15.61 4.22
CA ARG A 344 -21.26 -15.58 4.32
C ARG A 344 -21.72 -15.96 5.73
N ASP A 345 -21.20 -17.06 6.26
CA ASP A 345 -21.60 -17.57 7.58
C ASP A 345 -21.12 -16.68 8.73
N LYS A 346 -19.89 -16.21 8.68
CA LYS A 346 -19.26 -15.50 9.81
C LYS A 346 -19.50 -14.00 9.82
N LEU A 347 -19.80 -13.39 8.67
CA LEU A 347 -20.10 -11.97 8.58
C LEU A 347 -21.59 -11.72 8.32
N PHE A 348 -22.14 -12.24 7.22
CA PHE A 348 -23.46 -11.86 6.76
C PHE A 348 -24.59 -12.61 7.49
N ALA A 349 -24.41 -13.88 7.81
CA ALA A 349 -25.42 -14.67 8.54
C ALA A 349 -25.57 -14.29 10.03
N GLN A 350 -24.76 -13.34 10.53
CA GLN A 350 -24.86 -12.84 11.89
C GLN A 350 -26.15 -12.02 12.14
N HIS A 351 -26.75 -11.52 11.05
CA HIS A 351 -28.03 -10.80 11.11
C HIS A 351 -28.84 -11.03 9.83
N PRO A 352 -30.18 -11.22 9.88
CA PRO A 352 -30.99 -11.45 8.69
C PRO A 352 -30.89 -10.35 7.64
N ASP A 353 -30.80 -9.07 8.05
CA ASP A 353 -30.67 -7.95 7.12
C ASP A 353 -29.32 -7.93 6.41
N LEU A 354 -28.22 -8.34 7.08
CA LEU A 354 -26.92 -8.50 6.45
C LEU A 354 -26.94 -9.62 5.40
N LEU A 355 -27.54 -10.76 5.75
CA LEU A 355 -27.66 -11.87 4.81
C LEU A 355 -28.45 -11.47 3.56
N LYS A 356 -29.52 -10.70 3.72
CA LYS A 356 -30.34 -10.17 2.62
C LYS A 356 -29.56 -9.24 1.69
N MET A 357 -28.56 -8.49 2.21
CA MET A 357 -27.73 -7.61 1.37
C MET A 357 -26.96 -8.38 0.31
N VAL A 358 -26.63 -9.65 0.55
CA VAL A 358 -25.79 -10.51 -0.28
C VAL A 358 -26.50 -11.78 -0.80
N GLU A 359 -27.83 -11.88 -0.65
CA GLU A 359 -28.61 -13.06 -1.06
C GLU A 359 -28.48 -13.39 -2.56
N HIS A 360 -28.23 -12.36 -3.37
CA HIS A 360 -28.05 -12.46 -4.82
C HIS A 360 -26.63 -12.82 -5.24
N LEU A 361 -25.67 -12.86 -4.32
CA LEU A 361 -24.26 -13.19 -4.58
C LEU A 361 -24.02 -14.68 -4.31
N THR A 362 -23.27 -15.34 -5.17
CA THR A 362 -22.72 -16.66 -4.91
C THR A 362 -21.56 -16.58 -3.91
N ASP A 363 -21.12 -17.71 -3.38
CA ASP A 363 -19.92 -17.74 -2.51
C ASP A 363 -18.66 -17.32 -3.27
N ASP A 364 -18.58 -17.63 -4.57
CA ASP A 364 -17.49 -17.13 -5.43
C ASP A 364 -17.54 -15.63 -5.59
N ASP A 365 -18.69 -15.01 -5.72
CA ASP A 365 -18.83 -13.55 -5.79
C ASP A 365 -18.39 -12.91 -4.47
N ILE A 366 -18.76 -13.48 -3.34
CA ILE A 366 -18.32 -13.02 -2.01
C ILE A 366 -16.79 -13.17 -1.86
N TYR A 367 -16.22 -14.28 -2.35
CA TYR A 367 -14.77 -14.48 -2.35
C TYR A 367 -14.02 -13.42 -3.19
N ARG A 368 -14.65 -12.94 -4.29
CA ARG A 368 -14.12 -11.88 -5.17
C ARG A 368 -14.21 -10.48 -4.57
N LEU A 369 -14.96 -10.27 -3.48
CA LEU A 369 -14.96 -9.00 -2.73
C LEU A 369 -13.56 -8.74 -2.18
N ASN A 370 -12.79 -7.94 -2.91
CA ASN A 370 -11.37 -7.79 -2.66
C ASN A 370 -11.04 -6.69 -1.65
N ARG A 371 -9.80 -6.67 -1.18
CA ARG A 371 -9.25 -5.61 -0.33
C ARG A 371 -8.90 -4.40 -1.19
N GLY A 372 -8.97 -3.20 -0.61
CA GLY A 372 -8.76 -1.95 -1.32
C GLY A 372 -7.38 -1.81 -1.96
N GLY A 373 -6.32 -2.31 -1.30
CA GLY A 373 -4.96 -2.29 -1.83
C GLY A 373 -4.72 -3.18 -3.06
N HIS A 374 -5.70 -4.03 -3.43
CA HIS A 374 -5.69 -4.79 -4.68
C HIS A 374 -6.57 -4.17 -5.78
N ASP A 375 -7.28 -3.09 -5.46
CA ASP A 375 -8.14 -2.38 -6.42
C ASP A 375 -7.43 -1.14 -6.95
N PRO A 376 -7.04 -1.12 -8.23
CA PRO A 376 -6.27 -0.01 -8.79
C PRO A 376 -7.01 1.32 -8.75
N PHE A 377 -8.35 1.34 -8.81
CA PHE A 377 -9.13 2.58 -8.69
C PHE A 377 -9.04 3.18 -7.29
N LYS A 378 -9.18 2.36 -6.26
CA LYS A 378 -9.06 2.79 -4.87
C LYS A 378 -7.65 3.28 -4.55
N VAL A 379 -6.63 2.57 -5.05
CA VAL A 379 -5.23 2.98 -4.90
C VAL A 379 -4.95 4.28 -5.65
N TYR A 380 -5.44 4.41 -6.89
CA TYR A 380 -5.29 5.63 -7.67
C TYR A 380 -5.92 6.84 -6.95
N ALA A 381 -7.16 6.71 -6.47
CA ALA A 381 -7.84 7.77 -5.74
C ALA A 381 -7.05 8.22 -4.50
N ALA A 382 -6.49 7.26 -3.74
CA ALA A 382 -5.67 7.55 -2.58
C ALA A 382 -4.34 8.25 -2.94
N TYR A 383 -3.65 7.80 -3.98
CA TYR A 383 -2.41 8.43 -4.45
C TYR A 383 -2.65 9.82 -5.00
N HIS A 384 -3.75 10.00 -5.76
CA HIS A 384 -4.15 11.31 -6.25
C HIS A 384 -4.42 12.28 -5.08
N ALA A 385 -5.21 11.87 -4.10
CA ALA A 385 -5.48 12.70 -2.92
C ALA A 385 -4.19 13.02 -2.14
N ALA A 386 -3.29 12.04 -1.95
CA ALA A 386 -2.03 12.23 -1.26
C ALA A 386 -1.11 13.23 -1.96
N THR A 387 -1.03 13.19 -3.30
CA THR A 387 -0.17 14.11 -4.07
C THR A 387 -0.68 15.54 -4.07
N GLN A 388 -2.00 15.73 -3.92
CA GLN A 388 -2.64 17.07 -3.86
C GLN A 388 -2.67 17.66 -2.44
N HIS A 389 -2.52 16.82 -1.41
CA HIS A 389 -2.60 17.27 -0.01
C HIS A 389 -1.43 18.21 0.34
N LYS A 390 -1.74 19.28 1.10
CA LYS A 390 -0.79 20.29 1.52
C LYS A 390 -0.80 20.48 3.04
N GLY A 391 0.35 20.88 3.57
CA GLY A 391 0.51 21.25 4.97
C GLY A 391 0.67 20.09 5.95
N GLN A 392 0.61 18.83 5.49
CA GLN A 392 0.84 17.65 6.32
C GLN A 392 1.47 16.52 5.48
N PRO A 393 2.34 15.69 6.06
CA PRO A 393 2.71 14.41 5.44
C PRO A 393 1.48 13.50 5.32
N THR A 394 1.47 12.61 4.34
CA THR A 394 0.35 11.69 4.12
C THR A 394 0.79 10.25 4.32
N VAL A 395 -0.02 9.46 5.02
CA VAL A 395 0.09 8.01 5.06
C VAL A 395 -1.13 7.35 4.42
N ILE A 396 -0.89 6.34 3.58
CA ILE A 396 -1.89 5.50 2.96
C ILE A 396 -1.81 4.13 3.59
N LEU A 397 -2.85 3.74 4.35
CA LEU A 397 -2.97 2.42 4.97
C LEU A 397 -3.75 1.51 4.02
N ALA A 398 -3.04 0.76 3.20
CA ALA A 398 -3.62 -0.05 2.15
C ALA A 398 -3.78 -1.51 2.59
N LYS A 399 -5.03 -1.95 2.82
CA LYS A 399 -5.33 -3.33 3.16
C LYS A 399 -5.13 -4.24 1.96
N THR A 400 -4.30 -5.25 2.13
CA THR A 400 -3.98 -6.26 1.11
C THR A 400 -4.13 -7.68 1.66
N VAL A 401 -3.71 -8.66 0.89
CA VAL A 401 -3.66 -10.07 1.27
C VAL A 401 -2.24 -10.58 1.03
N LYS A 402 -1.60 -11.10 2.05
CA LYS A 402 -0.26 -11.69 1.91
C LYS A 402 -0.29 -12.90 0.97
N GLY A 403 0.64 -12.97 0.04
CA GLY A 403 0.64 -14.05 -0.96
C GLY A 403 -0.50 -13.96 -1.96
N TYR A 404 -1.08 -12.77 -2.19
CA TYR A 404 -2.20 -12.59 -3.12
C TYR A 404 -1.92 -13.19 -4.49
N GLY A 405 -2.78 -14.11 -4.91
CA GLY A 405 -2.66 -14.84 -6.17
C GLY A 405 -1.99 -16.20 -6.06
N MET A 406 -1.44 -16.55 -4.92
CA MET A 406 -0.76 -17.84 -4.72
C MET A 406 -1.73 -19.01 -4.50
N GLY A 407 -3.02 -18.74 -4.29
CA GLY A 407 -4.04 -19.79 -4.14
C GLY A 407 -3.69 -20.76 -3.02
N ASP A 408 -3.81 -22.06 -3.32
CA ASP A 408 -3.54 -23.16 -2.36
C ASP A 408 -2.07 -23.22 -1.89
N ALA A 409 -1.14 -22.52 -2.58
CA ALA A 409 0.24 -22.37 -2.14
C ALA A 409 0.39 -21.46 -0.91
N GLY A 410 -0.71 -21.02 -0.31
CA GLY A 410 -0.72 -20.36 0.99
C GLY A 410 -1.26 -18.92 0.99
N GLU A 411 -2.13 -18.52 0.05
CA GLU A 411 -2.73 -17.18 0.07
C GLU A 411 -3.45 -16.91 1.40
N SER A 412 -2.95 -15.93 2.15
CA SER A 412 -3.47 -15.57 3.49
C SER A 412 -3.24 -16.59 4.60
N GLU A 413 -2.43 -17.61 4.39
CA GLU A 413 -2.08 -18.58 5.42
C GLU A 413 -0.84 -18.15 6.22
N ASN A 414 -0.68 -18.67 7.43
CA ASN A 414 0.48 -18.36 8.29
C ASN A 414 1.81 -18.85 7.68
N THR A 415 1.77 -19.88 6.85
CA THR A 415 2.93 -20.46 6.16
C THR A 415 3.37 -19.66 4.93
N THR A 416 2.55 -18.73 4.45
CA THR A 416 2.75 -17.98 3.20
C THR A 416 4.11 -17.29 3.11
N HIS A 417 4.64 -16.80 4.21
CA HIS A 417 5.94 -16.13 4.21
C HIS A 417 7.11 -17.09 3.88
N GLN A 418 6.96 -18.35 4.23
CA GLN A 418 8.01 -19.37 4.07
C GLN A 418 7.91 -20.13 2.74
N VAL A 419 6.89 -19.86 1.92
CA VAL A 419 6.74 -20.51 0.62
C VAL A 419 7.85 -20.06 -0.32
N LYS A 420 8.79 -20.96 -0.57
CA LYS A 420 9.96 -20.75 -1.42
C LYS A 420 9.93 -21.54 -2.71
N LYS A 421 9.23 -22.67 -2.69
CA LYS A 421 9.13 -23.61 -3.82
C LYS A 421 7.66 -23.86 -4.08
N LEU A 422 7.26 -23.78 -5.34
CA LEU A 422 5.95 -24.17 -5.79
C LEU A 422 6.07 -25.47 -6.57
N ASN A 423 5.12 -26.38 -6.37
CA ASN A 423 4.97 -27.57 -7.20
C ASN A 423 4.31 -27.20 -8.55
N LEU A 424 4.23 -28.15 -9.47
CA LEU A 424 3.74 -27.90 -10.82
C LEU A 424 2.27 -27.49 -10.84
N ASP A 425 1.43 -28.05 -9.96
CA ASP A 425 0.00 -27.72 -9.91
C ASP A 425 -0.22 -26.31 -9.36
N GLU A 426 0.54 -25.88 -8.36
CA GLU A 426 0.53 -24.52 -7.85
C GLU A 426 1.00 -23.49 -8.89
N LEU A 427 2.02 -23.85 -9.69
CA LEU A 427 2.47 -23.02 -10.81
C LEU A 427 1.40 -22.90 -11.90
N LYS A 428 0.66 -23.99 -12.21
CA LYS A 428 -0.47 -23.97 -13.14
C LYS A 428 -1.60 -23.08 -12.64
N GLN A 429 -1.98 -23.23 -11.36
CA GLN A 429 -3.00 -22.37 -10.75
C GLN A 429 -2.61 -20.88 -10.83
N PHE A 430 -1.36 -20.55 -10.54
CA PHE A 430 -0.86 -19.18 -10.64
C PHE A 430 -0.89 -18.64 -12.06
N ARG A 431 -0.37 -19.42 -13.05
CA ARG A 431 -0.41 -19.09 -14.46
C ARG A 431 -1.84 -18.81 -14.95
N ASP A 432 -2.77 -19.72 -14.63
CA ASP A 432 -4.15 -19.67 -15.10
C ASP A 432 -4.90 -18.49 -14.46
N ARG A 433 -4.67 -18.24 -13.17
CA ARG A 433 -5.28 -17.09 -12.47
C ARG A 433 -4.89 -15.74 -13.08
N PHE A 434 -3.68 -15.65 -13.62
CA PHE A 434 -3.13 -14.41 -14.16
C PHE A 434 -3.06 -14.41 -15.70
N ASP A 435 -3.64 -15.39 -16.38
CA ASP A 435 -3.66 -15.51 -17.84
C ASP A 435 -2.25 -15.36 -18.45
N VAL A 436 -1.23 -15.97 -17.84
CA VAL A 436 0.14 -15.93 -18.37
C VAL A 436 0.23 -16.86 -19.58
N PRO A 437 0.72 -16.39 -20.73
CA PRO A 437 0.67 -17.16 -21.98
C PRO A 437 1.83 -18.17 -22.06
N LEU A 438 1.79 -19.19 -21.21
CA LEU A 438 2.74 -20.30 -21.13
C LEU A 438 1.99 -21.63 -21.19
N ASP A 439 2.54 -22.58 -21.95
CA ASP A 439 2.01 -23.92 -22.03
C ASP A 439 2.44 -24.78 -20.82
N ASP A 440 1.67 -25.83 -20.54
CA ASP A 440 1.94 -26.75 -19.43
C ASP A 440 3.35 -27.35 -19.47
N ALA A 441 3.85 -27.69 -20.68
CA ALA A 441 5.18 -28.24 -20.86
C ALA A 441 6.31 -27.25 -20.49
N GLN A 442 6.07 -25.95 -20.60
CA GLN A 442 7.04 -24.91 -20.26
C GLN A 442 7.15 -24.64 -18.76
N LEU A 443 6.08 -24.97 -17.99
CA LEU A 443 6.02 -24.62 -16.57
C LEU A 443 7.06 -25.38 -15.69
N GLU A 444 7.55 -26.52 -16.15
CA GLU A 444 8.56 -27.29 -15.43
C GLU A 444 9.86 -26.49 -15.25
N ASP A 445 10.24 -25.71 -16.25
CA ASP A 445 11.43 -24.86 -16.26
C ASP A 445 11.19 -23.48 -15.62
N VAL A 446 9.94 -23.12 -15.35
CA VAL A 446 9.52 -21.80 -14.82
C VAL A 446 10.18 -20.66 -15.61
N PRO A 447 9.92 -20.55 -16.93
CA PRO A 447 10.61 -19.59 -17.78
C PRO A 447 10.16 -18.16 -17.46
N TYR A 448 11.06 -17.20 -17.69
CA TYR A 448 10.65 -15.82 -17.77
C TYR A 448 9.80 -15.60 -19.04
N PHE A 449 8.88 -14.66 -18.95
CA PHE A 449 8.07 -14.28 -20.09
C PHE A 449 8.14 -12.77 -20.31
N ARG A 450 8.60 -12.37 -21.49
CA ARG A 450 8.60 -10.97 -21.93
C ARG A 450 7.96 -10.89 -23.32
N PRO A 451 6.89 -10.07 -23.49
CA PRO A 451 6.31 -9.81 -24.79
C PRO A 451 7.34 -9.24 -25.78
N SER A 452 7.04 -9.37 -27.07
CA SER A 452 7.87 -8.72 -28.11
C SER A 452 8.02 -7.21 -27.82
N PRO A 453 9.18 -6.61 -28.11
CA PRO A 453 9.37 -5.17 -27.95
C PRO A 453 8.32 -4.30 -28.67
N ASP A 454 7.74 -4.82 -29.76
CA ASP A 454 6.70 -4.15 -30.54
C ASP A 454 5.26 -4.46 -30.07
N SER A 455 5.11 -5.19 -28.97
CA SER A 455 3.80 -5.54 -28.42
C SER A 455 3.08 -4.33 -27.83
N SER A 456 1.75 -4.41 -27.79
CA SER A 456 0.89 -3.39 -27.20
C SER A 456 1.19 -3.16 -25.71
N GLU A 457 1.57 -4.22 -24.99
CA GLU A 457 1.93 -4.17 -23.58
C GLU A 457 3.18 -3.33 -23.34
N ILE A 458 4.23 -3.57 -24.13
CA ILE A 458 5.50 -2.83 -24.01
C ILE A 458 5.30 -1.38 -24.46
N ALA A 459 4.56 -1.16 -25.56
CA ALA A 459 4.24 0.19 -26.03
C ALA A 459 3.45 1.00 -24.97
N TYR A 460 2.43 0.37 -24.34
CA TYR A 460 1.65 1.00 -23.28
C TYR A 460 2.53 1.37 -22.08
N MET A 461 3.31 0.42 -21.57
CA MET A 461 4.18 0.61 -20.42
C MET A 461 5.21 1.74 -20.64
N ASN A 462 5.83 1.76 -21.83
CA ASN A 462 6.78 2.80 -22.23
C ASN A 462 6.11 4.17 -22.34
N LYS A 463 4.88 4.24 -22.90
CA LYS A 463 4.12 5.48 -22.99
C LYS A 463 3.85 6.07 -21.59
N GLN A 464 3.41 5.25 -20.63
CA GLN A 464 3.17 5.71 -19.26
C GLN A 464 4.46 6.21 -18.60
N ARG A 465 5.57 5.51 -18.78
CA ARG A 465 6.86 5.93 -18.22
C ARG A 465 7.40 7.20 -18.88
N GLN A 466 7.27 7.35 -20.19
CA GLN A 466 7.67 8.58 -20.90
C GLN A 466 6.88 9.79 -20.41
N ALA A 467 5.57 9.64 -20.17
CA ALA A 467 4.74 10.72 -19.63
C ALA A 467 5.17 11.15 -18.22
N LEU A 468 5.88 10.29 -17.49
CA LEU A 468 6.39 10.55 -16.13
C LEU A 468 7.93 10.79 -16.10
N GLY A 469 8.53 11.12 -17.23
CA GLY A 469 9.94 11.50 -17.32
C GLY A 469 10.92 10.34 -17.55
N GLY A 470 10.45 9.09 -17.69
CA GLY A 470 11.31 7.96 -18.02
C GLY A 470 11.31 6.83 -17.01
N ALA A 471 12.31 5.98 -17.10
CA ALA A 471 12.41 4.75 -16.29
C ALA A 471 12.82 5.03 -14.84
N ILE A 472 12.28 4.24 -13.93
CA ILE A 472 12.67 4.14 -12.50
C ILE A 472 12.62 2.67 -12.03
N PRO A 473 13.40 2.28 -11.02
CA PRO A 473 14.42 3.05 -10.29
C PRO A 473 15.55 3.53 -11.22
N GLN A 474 16.01 4.71 -10.96
CA GLN A 474 17.19 5.27 -11.62
C GLN A 474 17.91 6.19 -10.63
N ARG A 475 19.21 6.06 -10.54
CA ARG A 475 20.06 6.96 -9.76
C ARG A 475 21.02 7.64 -10.71
N VAL A 476 20.97 8.96 -10.73
CA VAL A 476 21.93 9.78 -11.47
C VAL A 476 23.09 10.08 -10.52
N LEU A 477 24.29 9.76 -10.95
CA LEU A 477 25.53 10.09 -10.23
C LEU A 477 26.10 11.37 -10.82
N ASP A 478 26.42 12.34 -9.96
CA ASP A 478 27.27 13.46 -10.32
C ASP A 478 28.73 13.04 -10.02
N GLU A 479 29.52 12.92 -11.05
CA GLU A 479 30.93 12.55 -10.94
C GLU A 479 31.84 13.76 -10.70
N THR A 480 31.27 14.94 -10.46
CA THR A 480 32.03 16.16 -10.17
C THR A 480 32.84 15.98 -8.90
N VAL A 481 34.15 15.97 -9.01
CA VAL A 481 35.04 15.88 -7.86
C VAL A 481 35.05 17.24 -7.15
N LEU A 482 34.50 17.27 -5.94
CA LEU A 482 34.58 18.45 -5.09
C LEU A 482 35.98 18.57 -4.52
N THR A 483 36.61 19.75 -4.69
CA THR A 483 37.87 20.07 -4.03
C THR A 483 37.60 20.20 -2.52
N VAL A 484 38.14 19.28 -1.73
CA VAL A 484 38.11 19.40 -0.28
C VAL A 484 38.95 20.58 0.15
N PRO A 485 38.40 21.59 0.82
CA PRO A 485 39.20 22.71 1.30
C PRO A 485 40.24 22.26 2.32
N GLY A 486 41.39 22.92 2.34
CA GLY A 486 42.43 22.64 3.34
C GLY A 486 42.00 23.05 4.76
N LEU A 487 42.75 22.58 5.75
CA LEU A 487 42.46 22.88 7.18
C LEU A 487 42.63 24.37 7.51
N GLU A 488 43.29 25.16 6.62
CA GLU A 488 43.49 26.60 6.77
C GLU A 488 42.20 27.43 6.73
N ILE A 489 41.06 26.84 6.35
CA ILE A 489 39.76 27.54 6.34
C ILE A 489 39.09 27.57 7.73
N PHE A 490 39.58 26.78 8.67
CA PHE A 490 39.12 26.73 10.06
C PHE A 490 40.07 27.49 10.99
#